data_15c92c623b7dc6a6c8a67bc1a869bfc8
#
_entry.id   15c92c623b7dc6a6c8a67bc1a869bfc8
#
_cell.length_a   1.000
_cell.length_b   1.000
_cell.length_c   1.000
_cell.angle_alpha   90.00
_cell.angle_beta   90.00
_cell.angle_gamma   90.00
#
_symmetry.space_group_name_H-M   'P 1'
#
loop_
_entity.id
_entity.type
_entity.pdbx_description
1 polymer ?
#
loop_
_entity_poly.entity_id
_entity_poly.type
_entity_poly.pdbx_seq_one_letter_code
_entity_poly.pdbx_strand_id
1 'polypeptide(L)'
;IPLDNLCEMRGHYNHVEATERIAAEVKQSAYEIISKKGATYYGIAMSVKRICEAIIRDEKSILPISTMLHGEYGISDVVLSLPCIVGRDGYETKVPIDLDQEEVSRLHESANTLKEVLSEFFAEN
;
A
#
# COMPACT_ATOMS: atom_id res chain seq x y z
N ILE A 1 0.44 8.84 13.59
CA ILE A 1 0.31 8.10 14.88
C ILE A 1 0.29 6.64 14.51
N PRO A 2 1.18 5.78 15.06
CA PRO A 2 1.13 4.35 14.88
C PRO A 2 -0.25 3.77 15.22
N LEU A 3 -0.67 2.72 14.50
CA LEU A 3 -2.00 2.14 14.66
C LEU A 3 -2.24 1.64 16.09
N ASP A 4 -1.23 1.06 16.70
CA ASP A 4 -1.29 0.55 18.08
C ASP A 4 -1.60 1.66 19.06
N ASN A 5 -0.89 2.79 18.99
CA ASN A 5 -1.14 3.95 19.83
C ASN A 5 -2.57 4.50 19.62
N LEU A 6 -3.06 4.51 18.39
CA LEU A 6 -4.43 4.94 18.11
C LEU A 6 -5.46 4.00 18.70
N CYS A 7 -5.24 2.69 18.61
CA CYS A 7 -6.11 1.68 19.19
C CYS A 7 -6.16 1.79 20.72
N GLU A 8 -5.02 1.92 21.37
CA GLU A 8 -4.92 2.09 22.83
C GLU A 8 -5.60 3.38 23.31
N MET A 9 -5.38 4.50 22.62
CA MET A 9 -6.04 5.78 22.93
C MET A 9 -7.58 5.68 22.82
N ARG A 10 -8.10 4.76 22.01
CA ARG A 10 -9.53 4.48 21.87
C ARG A 10 -10.05 3.37 22.77
N GLY A 11 -9.23 2.82 23.64
CA GLY A 11 -9.58 1.77 24.59
C GLY A 11 -9.64 0.36 23.98
N HIS A 12 -9.04 0.15 22.81
CA HIS A 12 -8.97 -1.15 22.15
C HIS A 12 -7.63 -1.84 22.47
N TYR A 13 -7.53 -2.45 23.63
CA TYR A 13 -6.27 -3.06 24.10
C TYR A 13 -5.97 -4.45 23.52
N ASN A 14 -6.95 -5.13 22.94
CA ASN A 14 -6.78 -6.45 22.28
C ASN A 14 -6.65 -6.32 20.76
N HIS A 15 -6.04 -5.24 20.29
CA HIS A 15 -5.96 -4.91 18.87
C HIS A 15 -4.96 -5.78 18.09
N VAL A 16 -3.89 -6.28 18.73
CA VAL A 16 -2.81 -7.03 18.07
C VAL A 16 -3.39 -8.26 17.34
N GLU A 17 -4.08 -9.15 18.06
CA GLU A 17 -4.68 -10.35 17.48
C GLU A 17 -5.70 -10.01 16.37
N ALA A 18 -6.52 -8.96 16.60
CA ALA A 18 -7.49 -8.51 15.61
C ALA A 18 -6.80 -7.96 14.35
N THR A 19 -5.73 -7.20 14.51
CA THR A 19 -4.96 -6.61 13.40
C THR A 19 -4.28 -7.69 12.57
N GLU A 20 -3.64 -8.66 13.22
CA GLU A 20 -3.02 -9.80 12.53
C GLU A 20 -4.04 -10.63 11.75
N ARG A 21 -5.19 -10.92 12.35
CA ARG A 21 -6.28 -11.63 11.68
C ARG A 21 -6.80 -10.86 10.47
N ILE A 22 -7.06 -9.57 10.60
CA ILE A 22 -7.53 -8.73 9.50
C ILE A 22 -6.49 -8.66 8.39
N ALA A 23 -5.20 -8.50 8.71
CA ALA A 23 -4.13 -8.49 7.73
C ALA A 23 -4.07 -9.81 6.94
N ALA A 24 -4.21 -10.96 7.62
CA ALA A 24 -4.25 -12.26 6.98
C ALA A 24 -5.49 -12.42 6.08
N GLU A 25 -6.68 -12.01 6.55
CA GLU A 25 -7.92 -12.05 5.78
C GLU A 25 -7.84 -11.17 4.53
N VAL A 26 -7.28 -9.96 4.63
CA VAL A 26 -7.07 -9.05 3.49
C VAL A 26 -6.12 -9.67 2.47
N LYS A 27 -5.00 -10.24 2.91
CA LYS A 27 -4.05 -10.92 2.02
C LYS A 27 -4.70 -12.09 1.29
N GLN A 28 -5.58 -12.84 1.96
CA GLN A 28 -6.25 -14.02 1.42
C GLN A 28 -7.46 -13.67 0.53
N SER A 29 -8.07 -12.50 0.71
CA SER A 29 -9.33 -12.11 0.05
C SER A 29 -9.27 -12.16 -1.48
N ALA A 30 -8.17 -11.75 -2.07
CA ALA A 30 -7.99 -11.79 -3.53
C ALA A 30 -8.02 -13.23 -4.06
N TYR A 31 -7.35 -14.16 -3.39
CA TYR A 31 -7.32 -15.58 -3.78
C TYR A 31 -8.70 -16.23 -3.64
N GLU A 32 -9.47 -15.89 -2.62
CA GLU A 32 -10.84 -16.36 -2.46
C GLU A 32 -11.76 -15.87 -3.59
N ILE A 33 -11.64 -14.59 -3.98
CA ILE A 33 -12.41 -14.04 -5.09
C ILE A 33 -12.03 -14.74 -6.40
N ILE A 34 -10.74 -14.93 -6.66
CA ILE A 34 -10.24 -15.61 -7.86
C ILE A 34 -10.75 -17.05 -7.89
N SER A 35 -10.70 -17.79 -6.77
CA SER A 35 -11.17 -19.17 -6.70
C SER A 35 -12.67 -19.32 -6.96
N LYS A 36 -13.47 -18.31 -6.58
CA LYS A 36 -14.94 -18.34 -6.74
C LYS A 36 -15.42 -17.78 -8.08
N LYS A 37 -14.69 -16.83 -8.68
CA LYS A 37 -15.12 -16.08 -9.87
C LYS A 37 -14.12 -16.10 -11.03
N GLY A 38 -12.97 -16.74 -10.87
CA GLY A 38 -11.91 -16.81 -11.88
C GLY A 38 -11.04 -15.57 -11.98
N ALA A 39 -11.48 -14.40 -11.48
CA ALA A 39 -10.71 -13.16 -11.48
C ALA A 39 -11.30 -12.10 -10.52
N THR A 40 -10.54 -11.02 -10.30
CA THR A 40 -10.96 -9.85 -9.51
C THR A 40 -11.17 -8.65 -10.44
N TYR A 41 -12.36 -8.08 -10.47
CA TYR A 41 -12.68 -6.93 -11.35
C TYR A 41 -13.24 -5.75 -10.55
N TYR A 42 -14.28 -6.00 -9.76
CA TYR A 42 -15.07 -4.92 -9.14
C TYR A 42 -14.30 -4.14 -8.08
N GLY A 43 -13.48 -4.81 -7.27
CA GLY A 43 -12.64 -4.15 -6.28
C GLY A 43 -11.65 -3.17 -6.92
N ILE A 44 -10.96 -3.62 -7.98
CA ILE A 44 -10.03 -2.78 -8.74
C ILE A 44 -10.76 -1.62 -9.41
N ALA A 45 -11.93 -1.88 -10.03
CA ALA A 45 -12.74 -0.82 -10.65
C ALA A 45 -13.15 0.27 -9.65
N MET A 46 -13.51 -0.13 -8.42
CA MET A 46 -13.85 0.84 -7.36
C MET A 46 -12.62 1.62 -6.87
N SER A 47 -11.45 1.01 -6.81
CA SER A 47 -10.21 1.70 -6.46
C SER A 47 -9.83 2.73 -7.53
N VAL A 48 -9.89 2.34 -8.81
CA VAL A 48 -9.66 3.25 -9.95
C VAL A 48 -10.67 4.40 -9.93
N LYS A 49 -11.96 4.10 -9.74
CA LYS A 49 -13.00 5.13 -9.60
C LYS A 49 -12.65 6.13 -8.50
N ARG A 50 -12.22 5.65 -7.32
CA ARG A 50 -11.86 6.51 -6.17
C ARG A 50 -10.69 7.46 -6.50
N ILE A 51 -9.68 6.95 -7.20
CA ILE A 51 -8.54 7.77 -7.64
C ILE A 51 -9.01 8.82 -8.66
N CYS A 52 -9.80 8.43 -9.65
CA CYS A 52 -10.37 9.36 -10.64
C CYS A 52 -11.22 10.46 -9.99
N GLU A 53 -12.04 10.13 -9.00
CA GLU A 53 -12.83 11.11 -8.25
C GLU A 53 -11.94 12.14 -7.54
N ALA A 54 -10.85 11.69 -6.89
CA ALA A 54 -9.90 12.58 -6.23
C ALA A 54 -9.24 13.56 -7.21
N ILE A 55 -8.89 13.09 -8.40
CA ILE A 55 -8.28 13.91 -9.46
C ILE A 55 -9.31 14.91 -10.02
N ILE A 56 -10.49 14.44 -10.45
CA ILE A 56 -11.50 15.27 -11.10
C ILE A 56 -12.02 16.38 -10.16
N ARG A 57 -12.16 16.08 -8.88
CA ARG A 57 -12.66 17.01 -7.87
C ARG A 57 -11.56 17.83 -7.18
N ASP A 58 -10.30 17.60 -7.53
CA ASP A 58 -9.14 18.21 -6.86
C ASP A 58 -9.18 18.05 -5.33
N GLU A 59 -9.48 16.84 -4.85
CA GLU A 59 -9.79 16.62 -3.44
C GLU A 59 -8.57 16.76 -2.51
N LYS A 60 -7.36 16.63 -3.02
CA LYS A 60 -6.12 16.54 -2.21
C LYS A 60 -6.20 15.40 -1.17
N SER A 61 -6.83 14.31 -1.58
CA SER A 61 -7.03 13.12 -0.73
C SER A 61 -5.74 12.34 -0.56
N ILE A 62 -5.53 11.81 0.65
CA ILE A 62 -4.43 10.87 0.91
C ILE A 62 -4.90 9.47 0.51
N LEU A 63 -4.25 8.90 -0.49
CA LEU A 63 -4.54 7.56 -1.02
C LEU A 63 -3.27 6.72 -1.10
N PRO A 64 -3.35 5.38 -0.89
CA PRO A 64 -2.24 4.48 -1.12
C PRO A 64 -2.01 4.33 -2.62
N ILE A 65 -0.94 4.94 -3.12
CA ILE A 65 -0.57 4.97 -4.54
C ILE A 65 0.83 4.41 -4.72
N SER A 66 0.99 3.54 -5.72
CA SER A 66 2.30 3.03 -6.11
C SER A 66 3.09 4.10 -6.87
N THR A 67 4.21 4.51 -6.29
CA THR A 67 5.11 5.53 -6.85
C THR A 67 6.56 5.10 -6.76
N MET A 68 7.40 5.61 -7.66
CA MET A 68 8.86 5.40 -7.58
C MET A 68 9.40 5.95 -6.27
N LEU A 69 10.16 5.12 -5.54
CA LEU A 69 10.87 5.56 -4.34
C LEU A 69 12.23 6.15 -4.70
N HIS A 70 12.59 7.23 -4.02
CA HIS A 70 13.82 8.00 -4.24
C HIS A 70 14.60 8.21 -2.94
N GLY A 71 14.55 7.26 -2.02
CA GLY A 71 15.25 7.29 -0.74
C GLY A 71 14.34 7.22 0.47
N GLU A 72 13.03 7.19 0.29
CA GLU A 72 12.08 6.99 1.38
C GLU A 72 12.36 5.66 2.08
N TYR A 73 12.48 5.70 3.39
CA TYR A 73 12.87 4.56 4.25
C TYR A 73 14.18 3.88 3.83
N GLY A 74 15.09 4.60 3.14
CA GLY A 74 16.33 4.04 2.61
C GLY A 74 16.17 3.19 1.35
N ILE A 75 15.01 3.24 0.69
CA ILE A 75 14.67 2.46 -0.51
C ILE A 75 14.64 3.39 -1.72
N SER A 76 15.30 2.97 -2.81
CA SER A 76 15.32 3.68 -4.10
C SER A 76 15.13 2.72 -5.27
N ASP A 77 14.79 3.27 -6.44
CA ASP A 77 14.74 2.56 -7.72
C ASP A 77 13.77 1.37 -7.76
N VAL A 78 12.66 1.52 -7.05
CA VAL A 78 11.56 0.55 -7.07
C VAL A 78 10.24 1.27 -6.82
N VAL A 79 9.16 0.75 -7.41
CA VAL A 79 7.81 1.28 -7.23
C VAL A 79 7.10 0.52 -6.12
N LEU A 80 6.74 1.22 -5.05
CA LEU A 80 5.95 0.69 -3.94
C LEU A 80 4.81 1.64 -3.57
N SER A 81 3.79 1.10 -2.91
CA SER A 81 2.65 1.89 -2.44
C SER A 81 2.98 2.59 -1.13
N LEU A 82 2.86 3.90 -1.14
CA LEU A 82 2.89 4.74 0.06
C LEU A 82 1.67 5.67 0.08
N PRO A 83 1.27 6.19 1.23
CA PRO A 83 0.28 7.24 1.30
C PRO A 83 0.75 8.48 0.51
N CYS A 84 -0.06 8.91 -0.44
CA CYS A 84 0.26 10.05 -1.31
C CYS A 84 -0.92 11.01 -1.37
N ILE A 85 -0.65 12.30 -1.49
CA ILE A 85 -1.67 13.31 -1.78
C ILE A 85 -1.97 13.25 -3.28
N VAL A 86 -3.26 13.09 -3.59
CA VAL A 86 -3.77 13.02 -4.96
C VAL A 86 -4.77 14.14 -5.19
N GLY A 87 -4.48 14.99 -6.15
CA GLY A 87 -5.32 16.11 -6.58
C GLY A 87 -5.42 16.19 -8.09
N ARG A 88 -5.74 17.36 -8.63
CA ARG A 88 -6.02 17.59 -10.06
C ARG A 88 -4.87 17.16 -10.98
N ASP A 89 -3.64 17.38 -10.55
CA ASP A 89 -2.44 17.05 -11.33
C ASP A 89 -1.98 15.59 -11.13
N GLY A 90 -2.81 14.77 -10.49
CA GLY A 90 -2.52 13.38 -10.14
C GLY A 90 -1.83 13.27 -8.78
N TYR A 91 -0.75 12.51 -8.74
CA TYR A 91 0.12 12.39 -7.56
C TYR A 91 0.92 13.69 -7.35
N GLU A 92 0.84 14.26 -6.15
CA GLU A 92 1.53 15.51 -5.81
C GLU A 92 2.75 15.27 -4.90
N THR A 93 2.57 14.55 -3.81
CA THR A 93 3.65 14.22 -2.87
C THR A 93 3.32 12.99 -2.03
N LYS A 94 4.36 12.34 -1.52
CA LYS A 94 4.26 11.26 -0.54
C LYS A 94 4.06 11.87 0.85
N VAL A 95 3.22 11.21 1.64
CA VAL A 95 3.00 11.56 3.05
C VAL A 95 3.88 10.66 3.90
N PRO A 96 4.87 11.20 4.62
CA PRO A 96 5.69 10.39 5.50
C PRO A 96 4.83 9.83 6.64
N ILE A 97 5.00 8.55 6.94
CA ILE A 97 4.38 7.88 8.08
C ILE A 97 5.46 7.31 8.98
N ASP A 98 5.19 7.30 10.27
CA ASP A 98 6.08 6.66 11.24
C ASP A 98 5.86 5.14 11.15
N LEU A 99 6.84 4.44 10.64
CA LEU A 99 6.91 2.97 10.62
C LEU A 99 7.84 2.49 11.72
N ASP A 100 7.48 1.39 12.37
CA ASP A 100 8.38 0.73 13.28
C ASP A 100 9.48 -0.05 12.52
N GLN A 101 10.44 -0.62 13.28
CA GLN A 101 11.56 -1.33 12.67
C GLN A 101 11.15 -2.58 11.91
N GLU A 102 10.11 -3.27 12.37
CA GLU A 102 9.59 -4.46 11.71
C GLU A 102 8.86 -4.11 10.41
N GLU A 103 8.05 -3.05 10.42
CA GLU A 103 7.38 -2.53 9.23
C GLU A 103 8.37 -2.06 8.17
N VAL A 104 9.43 -1.35 8.57
CA VAL A 104 10.51 -0.94 7.66
C VAL A 104 11.22 -2.18 7.09
N SER A 105 11.52 -3.20 7.91
CA SER A 105 12.13 -4.44 7.45
C SER A 105 11.27 -5.15 6.39
N ARG A 106 9.97 -5.28 6.64
CA ARG A 106 9.02 -5.87 5.68
C ARG A 106 8.91 -5.07 4.39
N LEU A 107 9.01 -3.74 4.48
CA LEU A 107 9.02 -2.88 3.30
C LEU A 107 10.28 -3.11 2.46
N HIS A 108 11.45 -3.28 3.10
CA HIS A 108 12.69 -3.64 2.43
C HIS A 108 12.64 -5.01 1.76
N GLU A 109 12.06 -6.02 2.42
CA GLU A 109 11.86 -7.36 1.83
C GLU A 109 10.99 -7.27 0.56
N SER A 110 9.89 -6.52 0.63
CA SER A 110 9.02 -6.29 -0.53
C SER A 110 9.76 -5.59 -1.67
N ALA A 111 10.57 -4.57 -1.35
CA ALA A 111 11.39 -3.86 -2.33
C ALA A 111 12.41 -4.78 -2.99
N ASN A 112 13.11 -5.61 -2.23
CA ASN A 112 14.11 -6.54 -2.72
C ASN A 112 13.50 -7.60 -3.64
N THR A 113 12.37 -8.19 -3.24
CA THR A 113 11.64 -9.15 -4.09
C THR A 113 11.28 -8.55 -5.46
N LEU A 114 10.79 -7.30 -5.49
CA LEU A 114 10.48 -6.64 -6.76
C LEU A 114 11.73 -6.33 -7.57
N LYS A 115 12.83 -5.93 -6.94
CA LYS A 115 14.11 -5.69 -7.63
C LYS A 115 14.68 -6.96 -8.23
N GLU A 116 14.57 -8.09 -7.55
CA GLU A 116 14.98 -9.41 -8.07
C GLU A 116 14.20 -9.73 -9.35
N VAL A 117 12.87 -9.66 -9.32
CA VAL A 117 12.02 -9.89 -10.49
C VAL A 117 12.36 -8.95 -11.64
N LEU A 118 12.59 -7.65 -11.35
CA LEU A 118 13.00 -6.68 -12.36
C LEU A 118 14.37 -7.02 -12.96
N SER A 119 15.33 -7.45 -12.15
CA SER A 119 16.67 -7.81 -12.62
C SER A 119 16.65 -9.03 -13.55
N GLU A 120 15.83 -10.04 -13.25
CA GLU A 120 15.62 -11.19 -14.12
C GLU A 120 15.03 -10.77 -15.47
N PHE A 121 13.99 -9.93 -15.44
CA PHE A 121 13.33 -9.45 -16.66
C PHE A 121 14.24 -8.63 -17.57
N PHE A 122 15.12 -7.80 -17.00
CA PHE A 122 16.06 -6.98 -17.77
C PHE A 122 17.36 -7.72 -18.14
N ALA A 123 17.67 -8.85 -17.50
CA ALA A 123 18.81 -9.68 -17.87
C ALA A 123 18.56 -10.55 -19.13
N GLU A 124 17.29 -10.77 -19.49
CA GLU A 124 16.88 -11.56 -20.67
C GLU A 124 16.76 -10.71 -21.96
N ASN A 125 16.99 -9.38 -21.88
CA ASN A 125 16.92 -8.44 -23.02
C ASN A 125 18.24 -7.69 -23.18
#